data_ef3174fdbf19155f419969d5ad47f307
#
_entry.id   ef3174fdbf19155f419969d5ad47f307
#
_cell.length_a   1.000
_cell.length_b   1.000
_cell.length_c   1.000
_cell.angle_alpha   90.00
_cell.angle_beta   90.00
_cell.angle_gamma   90.00
#
_symmetry.space_group_name_H-M   'P 1'
#
loop_
_entity.id
_entity.type
_entity.pdbx_description
1 polymer ?
#
loop_
_entity_poly.entity_id
_entity_poly.type
_entity_poly.pdbx_seq_one_letter_code
_entity_poly.pdbx_strand_id
1 'polypeptide(L)'
;MAVSKNGKYLYSIEDEGVAVFKRDKNGDLSRINSVNIDGMRGCFLSTDVDGKYLYVAGYHDGKVTVVHTHKDGRLGSLMDGVFHTGLGSVAERNFRPHVNCVRPTPDNKYLCAVDNGIDQVKIYRVNKLRNKLELVDILRCPRESGPRIISFSMMVSLLIFSLNSVMRSGLTNMMEAVRFRRLN
;
A
#
# COMPACT_ATOMS: atom_id res chain seq x y z
N MET A 1 8.34 -6.04 -3.72
CA MET A 1 7.85 -7.02 -4.72
C MET A 1 6.49 -7.56 -4.30
N ALA A 2 5.63 -7.89 -5.27
CA ALA A 2 4.35 -8.56 -5.04
C ALA A 2 4.18 -9.70 -6.05
N VAL A 3 3.48 -10.77 -5.64
CA VAL A 3 3.22 -11.93 -6.51
C VAL A 3 1.73 -11.98 -6.81
N SER A 4 1.37 -12.27 -8.05
CA SER A 4 -0.02 -12.48 -8.43
C SER A 4 -0.63 -13.67 -7.68
N LYS A 5 -1.96 -13.65 -7.48
CA LYS A 5 -2.68 -14.72 -6.75
C LYS A 5 -2.41 -16.14 -7.29
N ASN A 6 -2.22 -16.27 -8.59
CA ASN A 6 -1.93 -17.55 -9.25
C ASN A 6 -0.43 -17.92 -9.25
N GLY A 7 0.44 -17.11 -8.65
CA GLY A 7 1.88 -17.33 -8.57
C GLY A 7 2.65 -17.20 -9.90
N LYS A 8 1.98 -16.82 -11.00
CA LYS A 8 2.58 -16.80 -12.34
C LYS A 8 3.33 -15.50 -12.66
N TYR A 9 3.01 -14.41 -11.96
CA TYR A 9 3.56 -13.09 -12.24
C TYR A 9 4.17 -12.50 -11.00
N LEU A 10 5.34 -11.87 -11.15
CA LEU A 10 6.06 -11.13 -10.12
C LEU A 10 6.09 -9.66 -10.52
N TYR A 11 5.62 -8.80 -9.66
CA TYR A 11 5.70 -7.34 -9.80
C TYR A 11 6.86 -6.81 -8.96
N SER A 12 7.68 -5.98 -9.55
CA SER A 12 8.86 -5.39 -8.92
C SER A 12 8.86 -3.87 -9.07
N ILE A 13 9.35 -3.20 -8.05
CA ILE A 13 9.60 -1.76 -8.09
C ILE A 13 10.88 -1.53 -8.89
N GLU A 14 10.83 -0.56 -9.80
CA GLU A 14 11.94 0.03 -10.52
C GLU A 14 12.10 1.50 -10.10
N ASP A 15 13.12 2.18 -10.60
CA ASP A 15 13.42 3.55 -10.17
C ASP A 15 12.30 4.54 -10.50
N GLU A 16 11.68 4.41 -11.68
CA GLU A 16 10.61 5.30 -12.14
C GLU A 16 9.23 4.64 -12.18
N GLY A 17 9.11 3.41 -11.71
CA GLY A 17 7.86 2.71 -11.85
C GLY A 17 7.83 1.31 -11.30
N VAL A 18 7.08 0.47 -11.99
CA VAL A 18 6.90 -0.94 -11.69
C VAL A 18 7.03 -1.78 -12.95
N ALA A 19 7.69 -2.94 -12.82
CA ALA A 19 7.81 -3.93 -13.88
C ALA A 19 7.09 -5.23 -13.49
N VAL A 20 6.69 -5.99 -14.49
CA VAL A 20 6.16 -7.33 -14.29
C VAL A 20 6.97 -8.37 -15.04
N PHE A 21 7.16 -9.49 -14.37
CA PHE A 21 7.87 -10.65 -14.87
C PHE A 21 6.94 -11.86 -14.84
N LYS A 22 7.00 -12.67 -15.89
CA LYS A 22 6.38 -13.98 -15.92
C LYS A 22 7.34 -14.99 -15.31
N ARG A 23 6.82 -15.80 -14.39
CA ARG A 23 7.53 -16.91 -13.79
C ARG A 23 7.17 -18.20 -14.54
N ASP A 24 8.15 -18.94 -14.97
CA ASP A 24 7.96 -20.26 -15.57
C ASP A 24 7.92 -21.39 -14.51
N LYS A 25 7.84 -22.64 -14.98
CA LYS A 25 7.79 -23.83 -14.11
C LYS A 25 9.11 -24.08 -13.36
N ASN A 26 10.23 -23.61 -13.89
CA ASN A 26 11.56 -23.77 -13.29
C ASN A 26 11.85 -22.65 -12.29
N GLY A 27 11.02 -21.59 -12.27
CA GLY A 27 11.23 -20.42 -11.44
C GLY A 27 11.92 -19.27 -12.15
N ASP A 28 12.27 -19.44 -13.42
CA ASP A 28 12.93 -18.40 -14.22
C ASP A 28 11.96 -17.26 -14.51
N LEU A 29 12.50 -16.04 -14.55
CA LEU A 29 11.76 -14.82 -14.74
C LEU A 29 12.01 -14.21 -16.12
N SER A 30 10.95 -13.99 -16.88
CA SER A 30 10.99 -13.25 -18.14
C SER A 30 10.20 -11.94 -17.99
N ARG A 31 10.85 -10.81 -18.33
CA ARG A 31 10.21 -9.49 -18.27
C ARG A 31 9.11 -9.40 -19.31
N ILE A 32 7.93 -8.91 -18.92
CA ILE A 32 6.79 -8.68 -19.81
C ILE A 32 6.76 -7.21 -20.22
N ASN A 33 6.51 -6.31 -19.26
CA ASN A 33 6.50 -4.86 -19.47
C ASN A 33 6.71 -4.10 -18.15
N SER A 34 6.79 -2.77 -18.26
CA SER A 34 6.82 -1.86 -17.13
C SER A 34 5.92 -0.66 -17.39
N VAL A 35 5.58 0.05 -16.32
CA VAL A 35 4.76 1.27 -16.34
C VAL A 35 5.37 2.28 -15.39
N ASN A 36 5.52 3.53 -15.86
CA ASN A 36 5.89 4.65 -15.01
C ASN A 36 4.71 4.98 -14.09
N ILE A 37 4.99 5.33 -12.83
CA ILE A 37 3.97 5.65 -11.82
C ILE A 37 3.76 7.15 -11.63
N ASP A 38 4.36 7.98 -12.49
CA ASP A 38 4.28 9.44 -12.45
C ASP A 38 4.60 10.02 -11.06
N GLY A 39 5.68 9.53 -10.47
CA GLY A 39 6.10 9.90 -9.12
C GLY A 39 7.48 9.34 -8.80
N MET A 40 7.88 9.47 -7.53
CA MET A 40 9.15 8.93 -7.06
C MET A 40 9.07 7.41 -6.91
N ARG A 41 10.23 6.79 -6.75
CA ARG A 41 10.35 5.35 -6.56
C ARG A 41 9.42 4.82 -5.47
N GLY A 42 8.62 3.81 -5.79
CA GLY A 42 7.79 3.10 -4.84
C GLY A 42 8.60 2.36 -3.78
N CYS A 43 7.98 2.06 -2.65
CA CYS A 43 8.60 1.29 -1.56
C CYS A 43 7.84 0.00 -1.23
N PHE A 44 6.56 -0.08 -1.59
CA PHE A 44 5.73 -1.25 -1.29
C PHE A 44 4.74 -1.52 -2.43
N LEU A 45 4.47 -2.81 -2.69
CA LEU A 45 3.50 -3.27 -3.67
C LEU A 45 2.52 -4.25 -3.05
N SER A 46 1.26 -4.17 -3.48
CA SER A 46 0.26 -5.21 -3.26
C SER A 46 -0.68 -5.32 -4.44
N THR A 47 -1.27 -6.50 -4.64
CA THR A 47 -2.32 -6.72 -5.63
C THR A 47 -3.69 -6.78 -4.95
N ASP A 48 -4.74 -6.41 -5.66
CA ASP A 48 -6.09 -6.67 -5.20
C ASP A 48 -6.41 -8.18 -5.24
N VAL A 49 -7.48 -8.56 -4.55
CA VAL A 49 -7.88 -9.99 -4.43
C VAL A 49 -8.24 -10.59 -5.79
N ASP A 50 -8.73 -9.79 -6.72
CA ASP A 50 -9.16 -10.24 -8.06
C ASP A 50 -8.00 -10.24 -9.08
N GLY A 51 -6.85 -9.64 -8.74
CA GLY A 51 -5.71 -9.49 -9.64
C GLY A 51 -5.98 -8.53 -10.80
N LYS A 52 -6.78 -7.47 -10.56
CA LYS A 52 -7.11 -6.44 -11.56
C LYS A 52 -6.34 -5.14 -11.35
N TYR A 53 -5.81 -4.95 -10.15
CA TYR A 53 -5.10 -3.75 -9.75
C TYR A 53 -3.80 -4.09 -9.02
N LEU A 54 -2.78 -3.31 -9.29
CA LEU A 54 -1.55 -3.24 -8.52
C LEU A 54 -1.52 -1.90 -7.80
N TYR A 55 -1.30 -1.94 -6.50
CA TYR A 55 -1.18 -0.78 -5.63
C TYR A 55 0.27 -0.54 -5.28
N VAL A 56 0.69 0.72 -5.34
CA VAL A 56 2.06 1.15 -5.04
C VAL A 56 2.03 2.19 -3.94
N ALA A 57 2.86 1.99 -2.92
CA ALA A 57 3.14 3.01 -1.92
C ALA A 57 4.43 3.74 -2.28
N GLY A 58 4.40 5.07 -2.26
CA GLY A 58 5.52 5.97 -2.46
C GLY A 58 5.93 6.63 -1.15
N TYR A 59 7.10 6.25 -0.62
CA TYR A 59 7.62 6.80 0.63
C TYR A 59 8.09 8.25 0.47
N HIS A 60 8.81 8.51 -0.61
CA HIS A 60 9.50 9.79 -0.78
C HIS A 60 8.58 10.93 -1.17
N ASP A 61 7.48 10.65 -1.85
CA ASP A 61 6.50 11.63 -2.33
C ASP A 61 5.14 11.53 -1.62
N GLY A 62 4.98 10.56 -0.71
CA GLY A 62 3.72 10.36 0.00
C GLY A 62 2.56 9.95 -0.91
N LYS A 63 2.86 9.25 -2.00
CA LYS A 63 1.87 8.92 -3.04
C LYS A 63 1.33 7.50 -2.90
N VAL A 64 0.04 7.34 -3.14
CA VAL A 64 -0.61 6.04 -3.40
C VAL A 64 -0.95 5.98 -4.88
N THR A 65 -0.45 4.98 -5.58
CA THR A 65 -0.69 4.80 -7.02
C THR A 65 -1.42 3.50 -7.28
N VAL A 66 -2.35 3.51 -8.24
CA VAL A 66 -3.11 2.36 -8.70
C VAL A 66 -2.86 2.13 -10.17
N VAL A 67 -2.41 0.93 -10.53
CA VAL A 67 -2.14 0.52 -11.90
C VAL A 67 -3.08 -0.63 -12.26
N HIS A 68 -3.69 -0.58 -13.43
CA HIS A 68 -4.44 -1.72 -13.96
C HIS A 68 -3.54 -2.90 -14.26
N THR A 69 -4.04 -4.11 -14.01
CA THR A 69 -3.38 -5.35 -14.42
C THR A 69 -4.31 -6.14 -15.35
N HIS A 70 -3.74 -6.73 -16.39
CA HIS A 70 -4.46 -7.58 -17.33
C HIS A 70 -4.47 -9.04 -16.87
N LYS A 71 -5.39 -9.84 -17.44
CA LYS A 71 -5.48 -11.28 -17.13
C LYS A 71 -4.22 -12.07 -17.48
N ASP A 72 -3.44 -11.59 -18.43
CA ASP A 72 -2.15 -12.14 -18.84
C ASP A 72 -0.97 -11.60 -18.01
N GLY A 73 -1.25 -10.91 -16.92
CA GLY A 73 -0.31 -10.36 -15.96
C GLY A 73 0.31 -9.02 -16.36
N ARG A 74 0.16 -8.57 -17.61
CA ARG A 74 0.69 -7.28 -18.06
C ARG A 74 0.16 -6.13 -17.22
N LEU A 75 1.04 -5.17 -16.97
CA LEU A 75 0.66 -3.87 -16.44
C LEU A 75 -0.02 -3.05 -17.53
N GLY A 76 -1.18 -2.49 -17.21
CA GLY A 76 -1.94 -1.57 -18.06
C GLY A 76 -1.66 -0.12 -17.70
N SER A 77 -2.66 0.74 -17.95
CA SER A 77 -2.56 2.16 -17.65
C SER A 77 -2.60 2.44 -16.15
N LEU A 78 -2.01 3.58 -15.79
CA LEU A 78 -2.22 4.20 -14.49
C LEU A 78 -3.72 4.53 -14.35
N MET A 79 -4.33 4.06 -13.27
CA MET A 79 -5.73 4.34 -12.99
C MET A 79 -5.88 5.66 -12.22
N ASP A 80 -5.11 5.80 -11.13
CA ASP A 80 -5.14 6.98 -10.27
C ASP A 80 -3.85 7.10 -9.47
N GLY A 81 -3.56 8.33 -9.01
CA GLY A 81 -2.46 8.62 -8.11
C GLY A 81 -2.84 9.72 -7.13
N VAL A 82 -2.82 9.43 -5.82
CA VAL A 82 -3.20 10.35 -4.77
C VAL A 82 -2.01 10.68 -3.89
N PHE A 83 -1.64 11.96 -3.82
CA PHE A 83 -0.67 12.44 -2.84
C PHE A 83 -1.34 12.66 -1.50
N HIS A 84 -0.76 12.12 -0.45
CA HIS A 84 -1.17 12.43 0.90
C HIS A 84 -0.76 13.86 1.25
N THR A 85 -1.56 14.50 2.07
CA THR A 85 -1.29 15.83 2.64
C THR A 85 -1.43 15.78 4.14
N GLY A 86 -0.69 16.61 4.85
CA GLY A 86 -0.71 16.70 6.30
C GLY A 86 0.68 16.91 6.88
N LEU A 87 0.71 17.20 8.17
CA LEU A 87 1.92 17.34 8.98
C LEU A 87 1.90 16.26 10.06
N GLY A 88 3.04 15.68 10.33
CA GLY A 88 3.23 14.76 11.44
C GLY A 88 3.48 15.48 12.76
N SER A 89 3.59 14.68 13.81
CA SER A 89 3.75 15.17 15.19
C SER A 89 5.16 15.66 15.54
N VAL A 90 6.19 15.17 14.82
CA VAL A 90 7.60 15.53 15.07
C VAL A 90 8.19 16.17 13.82
N ALA A 91 8.54 17.47 13.94
CA ALA A 91 8.97 18.26 12.80
C ALA A 91 10.22 17.73 12.07
N GLU A 92 11.16 17.13 12.78
CA GLU A 92 12.43 16.69 12.21
C GLU A 92 12.33 15.42 11.35
N ARG A 93 11.35 14.55 11.63
CA ARG A 93 11.17 13.27 10.92
C ARG A 93 9.85 13.14 10.19
N ASN A 94 8.81 13.83 10.69
CA ASN A 94 7.43 13.70 10.24
C ASN A 94 6.90 15.05 9.72
N PHE A 95 7.71 15.77 8.96
CA PHE A 95 7.30 17.07 8.39
C PHE A 95 6.48 16.93 7.11
N ARG A 96 6.33 15.74 6.59
CA ARG A 96 5.57 15.44 5.38
C ARG A 96 5.06 14.00 5.36
N PRO A 97 4.10 13.69 4.48
CA PRO A 97 3.63 12.31 4.28
C PRO A 97 4.73 11.37 3.77
N HIS A 98 4.68 10.13 4.26
CA HIS A 98 5.54 9.01 3.86
C HIS A 98 4.71 7.74 3.84
N VAL A 99 4.14 7.39 2.67
CA VAL A 99 3.33 6.18 2.54
C VAL A 99 4.24 4.95 2.47
N ASN A 100 4.18 4.11 3.50
CA ASN A 100 5.04 2.93 3.63
C ASN A 100 4.41 1.64 3.13
N CYS A 101 3.10 1.52 3.27
CA CYS A 101 2.40 0.28 2.97
C CYS A 101 1.01 0.60 2.43
N VAL A 102 0.60 -0.17 1.45
CA VAL A 102 -0.72 -0.08 0.86
C VAL A 102 -1.27 -1.49 0.67
N ARG A 103 -2.43 -1.79 1.27
CA ARG A 103 -3.05 -3.12 1.17
C ARG A 103 -4.56 -3.04 1.00
N PRO A 104 -5.14 -3.81 0.07
CA PRO A 104 -6.59 -3.97 0.00
C PRO A 104 -7.09 -4.77 1.20
N THR A 105 -8.32 -4.49 1.62
CA THR A 105 -9.03 -5.32 2.60
C THR A 105 -9.32 -6.71 2.02
N PRO A 106 -9.44 -7.77 2.84
CA PRO A 106 -9.70 -9.13 2.37
C PRO A 106 -10.99 -9.26 1.55
N ASP A 107 -11.99 -8.41 1.81
CA ASP A 107 -13.24 -8.33 1.03
C ASP A 107 -13.13 -7.47 -0.23
N ASN A 108 -11.94 -6.94 -0.52
CA ASN A 108 -11.63 -6.11 -1.68
C ASN A 108 -12.47 -4.82 -1.83
N LYS A 109 -13.08 -4.35 -0.73
CA LYS A 109 -13.92 -3.13 -0.74
C LYS A 109 -13.11 -1.86 -0.56
N TYR A 110 -12.04 -1.93 0.24
CA TYR A 110 -11.23 -0.78 0.60
C TYR A 110 -9.75 -1.04 0.39
N LEU A 111 -9.02 0.04 0.22
CA LEU A 111 -7.57 0.10 0.19
C LEU A 111 -7.09 0.89 1.40
N CYS A 112 -6.27 0.29 2.24
CA CYS A 112 -5.67 0.95 3.39
C CYS A 112 -4.25 1.37 3.05
N ALA A 113 -3.94 2.65 3.22
CA ALA A 113 -2.64 3.25 2.99
C ALA A 113 -2.05 3.76 4.30
N VAL A 114 -0.97 3.14 4.73
CA VAL A 114 -0.26 3.46 5.99
C VAL A 114 0.74 4.55 5.73
N ASP A 115 0.59 5.67 6.41
CA ASP A 115 1.47 6.83 6.30
C ASP A 115 2.18 7.07 7.63
N ASN A 116 3.48 6.79 7.65
CA ASN A 116 4.27 6.94 8.86
C ASN A 116 4.70 8.40 9.09
N GLY A 117 4.67 9.23 8.06
CA GLY A 117 5.06 10.62 8.15
C GLY A 117 4.03 11.49 8.88
N ILE A 118 2.77 11.07 8.89
CA ILE A 118 1.67 11.82 9.50
C ILE A 118 0.86 11.02 10.53
N ASP A 119 1.38 9.86 10.96
CA ASP A 119 0.77 8.97 11.95
C ASP A 119 -0.69 8.60 11.62
N GLN A 120 -0.94 8.22 10.36
CA GLN A 120 -2.29 7.92 9.88
C GLN A 120 -2.35 6.66 9.02
N VAL A 121 -3.54 6.05 9.00
CA VAL A 121 -3.93 5.12 7.94
C VAL A 121 -5.12 5.73 7.21
N LYS A 122 -4.94 6.02 5.92
CA LYS A 122 -6.02 6.50 5.07
C LYS A 122 -6.70 5.32 4.40
N ILE A 123 -8.03 5.34 4.42
CA ILE A 123 -8.88 4.28 3.90
C ILE A 123 -9.60 4.80 2.66
N TYR A 124 -9.34 4.16 1.54
CA TYR A 124 -9.91 4.52 0.25
C TYR A 124 -10.90 3.47 -0.25
N ARG A 125 -11.94 3.91 -0.93
CA ARG A 125 -12.72 3.08 -1.83
C ARG A 125 -12.14 3.18 -3.24
N VAL A 126 -11.95 2.04 -3.89
CA VAL A 126 -11.55 2.01 -5.30
C VAL A 126 -12.82 2.14 -6.15
N ASN A 127 -13.09 3.34 -6.64
CA ASN A 127 -14.24 3.59 -7.53
C ASN A 127 -13.88 3.16 -8.96
N LYS A 128 -14.33 1.96 -9.33
CA LYS A 128 -14.02 1.35 -10.64
C LYS A 128 -14.71 2.06 -11.81
N LEU A 129 -15.84 2.75 -11.56
CA LEU A 129 -16.57 3.49 -12.60
C LEU A 129 -15.88 4.80 -12.96
N ARG A 130 -15.31 5.47 -11.97
CA ARG A 130 -14.64 6.76 -12.14
C ARG A 130 -13.13 6.62 -12.31
N ASN A 131 -12.59 5.41 -12.15
CA ASN A 131 -11.15 5.15 -12.07
C ASN A 131 -10.44 6.05 -11.05
N LYS A 132 -10.99 6.13 -9.82
CA LYS A 132 -10.52 7.02 -8.77
C LYS A 132 -10.45 6.33 -7.42
N LEU A 133 -9.48 6.77 -6.60
CA LEU A 133 -9.43 6.52 -5.18
C LEU A 133 -10.27 7.59 -4.45
N GLU A 134 -11.28 7.16 -3.74
CA GLU A 134 -12.14 8.04 -2.93
C GLU A 134 -11.80 7.83 -1.45
N LEU A 135 -11.34 8.88 -0.77
CA LEU A 135 -11.07 8.83 0.65
C LEU A 135 -12.37 8.61 1.42
N VAL A 136 -12.44 7.56 2.21
CA VAL A 136 -13.63 7.18 2.99
C VAL A 136 -13.43 7.52 4.46
N ASP A 137 -12.23 7.22 4.99
CA ASP A 137 -11.95 7.40 6.41
C ASP A 137 -10.45 7.59 6.66
N ILE A 138 -10.13 8.14 7.84
CA ILE A 138 -8.78 8.34 8.32
C ILE A 138 -8.67 7.80 9.74
N LEU A 139 -7.92 6.72 9.91
CA LEU A 139 -7.55 6.23 11.21
C LEU A 139 -6.30 6.99 11.69
N ARG A 140 -6.43 7.73 12.79
CA ARG A 140 -5.30 8.41 13.44
C ARG A 140 -4.63 7.47 14.42
N CYS A 141 -3.36 7.23 14.19
CA CYS A 141 -2.51 6.50 15.12
C CYS A 141 -2.03 7.43 16.26
N PRO A 142 -1.56 6.88 17.38
CA PRO A 142 -0.92 7.70 18.41
C PRO A 142 0.21 8.56 17.81
N ARG A 143 0.42 9.74 18.37
CA ARG A 143 1.49 10.64 17.92
C ARG A 143 2.84 9.93 18.05
N GLU A 144 3.71 10.16 17.08
CA GLU A 144 5.06 9.58 17.02
C GLU A 144 5.10 8.05 16.92
N SER A 145 3.96 7.42 16.63
CA SER A 145 3.90 5.97 16.51
C SER A 145 4.56 5.45 15.23
N GLY A 146 4.62 6.28 14.18
CA GLY A 146 5.23 5.95 12.89
C GLY A 146 4.75 4.62 12.31
N PRO A 147 3.45 4.43 12.06
CA PRO A 147 2.93 3.17 11.56
C PRO A 147 3.60 2.78 10.24
N ARG A 148 3.97 1.51 10.05
CA ARG A 148 4.70 1.08 8.84
C ARG A 148 3.99 0.02 8.02
N ILE A 149 3.42 -0.97 8.67
CA ILE A 149 2.83 -2.12 7.99
C ILE A 149 1.45 -2.39 8.55
N ILE A 150 0.53 -2.71 7.64
CA ILE A 150 -0.81 -3.19 7.95
C ILE A 150 -0.94 -4.64 7.51
N SER A 151 -1.54 -5.48 8.34
CA SER A 151 -1.88 -6.85 8.00
C SER A 151 -3.31 -7.15 8.45
N PHE A 152 -4.02 -7.95 7.67
CA PHE A 152 -5.37 -8.38 7.98
C PHE A 152 -5.34 -9.83 8.44
N SER A 153 -6.00 -10.14 9.56
CA SER A 153 -6.24 -11.53 9.94
C SER A 153 -7.35 -12.13 9.06
N MET A 154 -7.37 -13.45 8.96
CA MET A 154 -8.43 -14.20 8.25
C MET A 154 -9.84 -13.95 8.82
N MET A 155 -9.93 -13.51 10.05
CA MET A 155 -11.19 -13.11 10.72
C MET A 155 -11.44 -11.62 10.56
N VAL A 156 -11.56 -11.10 9.40
CA VAL A 156 -12.03 -9.78 8.91
C VAL A 156 -12.18 -8.59 9.91
N SER A 157 -11.86 -8.77 11.18
CA SER A 157 -12.12 -7.80 12.26
C SER A 157 -10.86 -7.21 12.89
N LEU A 158 -9.68 -7.68 12.53
CA LEU A 158 -8.45 -7.28 13.24
C LEU A 158 -7.43 -6.72 12.28
N LEU A 159 -7.17 -5.42 12.41
CA LEU A 159 -6.04 -4.75 11.79
C LEU A 159 -4.84 -4.85 12.74
N ILE A 160 -3.73 -5.37 12.26
CA ILE A 160 -2.49 -5.41 13.03
C ILE A 160 -1.55 -4.37 12.44
N PHE A 161 -1.19 -3.36 13.24
CA PHE A 161 -0.17 -2.37 12.90
C PHE A 161 1.16 -2.79 13.51
N SER A 162 2.23 -2.79 12.74
CA SER A 162 3.57 -2.77 13.29
C SER A 162 3.99 -1.33 13.43
N LEU A 163 4.11 -0.83 14.65
CA LEU A 163 4.60 0.49 14.95
C LEU A 163 6.12 0.44 15.07
N ASN A 164 6.81 1.37 14.43
CA ASN A 164 8.21 1.62 14.73
C ASN A 164 8.26 2.57 15.94
N SER A 165 8.41 2.04 17.13
CA SER A 165 8.78 2.87 18.27
C SER A 165 10.15 3.47 18.02
N VAL A 166 10.22 4.78 17.80
CA VAL A 166 11.47 5.51 17.93
C VAL A 166 11.95 5.34 19.35
N MET A 167 13.09 4.73 19.51
CA MET A 167 13.90 4.57 20.70
C MET A 167 13.49 5.47 21.87
N ARG A 168 12.68 4.98 22.76
CA ARG A 168 12.83 5.14 24.18
C ARG A 168 13.19 3.76 24.72
N SER A 169 14.32 3.71 25.40
CA SER A 169 14.87 2.55 26.07
C SER A 169 13.80 1.61 26.64
N GLY A 170 13.66 0.41 26.07
CA GLY A 170 12.77 -0.60 26.59
C GLY A 170 11.98 -1.26 25.47
N LEU A 171 12.38 -2.47 25.13
CA LEU A 171 11.69 -3.42 24.29
C LEU A 171 10.18 -3.46 24.56
N THR A 172 9.39 -2.83 23.73
CA THR A 172 7.98 -3.18 23.60
C THR A 172 7.59 -3.00 22.13
N ASN A 173 7.62 -4.09 21.40
CA ASN A 173 6.90 -4.22 20.14
C ASN A 173 5.40 -4.14 20.47
N MET A 174 4.83 -2.94 20.46
CA MET A 174 3.38 -2.79 20.56
C MET A 174 2.76 -3.14 19.22
N MET A 175 2.30 -4.36 19.12
CA MET A 175 1.27 -4.73 18.15
C MET A 175 -0.06 -4.18 18.69
N GLU A 176 -0.49 -3.05 18.19
CA GLU A 176 -1.82 -2.54 18.53
C GLU A 176 -2.82 -3.08 17.53
N ALA A 177 -3.72 -3.93 18.02
CA ALA A 177 -4.81 -4.48 17.24
C ALA A 177 -6.01 -3.51 17.30
N VAL A 178 -6.31 -2.85 16.21
CA VAL A 178 -7.49 -1.98 16.09
C VAL A 178 -8.61 -2.75 15.38
N ARG A 179 -9.74 -2.90 16.08
CA ARG A 179 -10.95 -3.47 15.46
C ARG A 179 -11.55 -2.47 14.48
N PHE A 180 -11.66 -2.85 13.21
CA PHE A 180 -12.50 -2.15 12.27
C PHE A 180 -13.96 -2.24 12.75
N ARG A 181 -14.59 -1.12 13.13
CA ARG A 181 -16.07 -1.07 13.14
C ARG A 181 -16.51 -1.25 11.69
N ARG A 182 -17.46 -2.18 11.47
CA ARG A 182 -18.10 -2.32 10.16
C ARG A 182 -18.55 -0.93 9.70
N LEU A 183 -17.95 -0.45 8.63
CA LEU A 183 -18.52 0.64 7.87
C LEU A 183 -19.72 0.03 7.13
N ASN A 184 -20.91 0.34 7.57
CA ASN A 184 -22.19 -0.07 6.93
C ASN A 184 -22.35 0.65 5.59
#